data_11733029ea4a8a80022a6cd5ae4bdf64
#
_entry.id   11733029ea4a8a80022a6cd5ae4bdf64
#
_cell.length_a   1.000
_cell.length_b   1.000
_cell.length_c   1.000
_cell.angle_alpha   90.00
_cell.angle_beta   90.00
_cell.angle_gamma   90.00
#
_symmetry.space_group_name_H-M   'P 1'
#
loop_
_entity.id
_entity.type
_entity.pdbx_description
1 polymer ?
#
loop_
_entity_poly.entity_id
_entity_poly.type
_entity_poly.pdbx_seq_one_letter_code
_entity_poly.pdbx_strand_id
1 'polypeptide(L)'
;MSVITNKWNDGSGDSINIESPSFQGNQTVKILSPVQKGTSKRSMKFIGKCKKDSSKQVILTVEQEASVYTYDLILSRDNTEIAAKGGTANITAVLKTYRNGNLVSTDNVIPVLSGSATGFSISGTKVTAS
;
A
#
# COMPACT_ATOMS: atom_id res chain seq x y z
N MET A 1 -22.39 -26.21 0.19
CA MET A 1 -21.47 -25.39 -0.66
C MET A 1 -20.05 -25.76 -0.31
N SER A 2 -19.22 -26.10 -1.28
CA SER A 2 -17.80 -26.36 -1.04
C SER A 2 -16.97 -25.15 -1.45
N VAL A 3 -15.82 -24.98 -0.79
CA VAL A 3 -14.89 -23.90 -1.04
C VAL A 3 -13.49 -24.48 -1.20
N ILE A 4 -12.80 -24.07 -2.23
CA ILE A 4 -11.37 -24.34 -2.38
C ILE A 4 -10.60 -23.10 -1.97
N THR A 5 -9.61 -23.28 -1.07
CA THR A 5 -8.73 -22.21 -0.60
C THR A 5 -7.32 -22.48 -1.04
N ASN A 6 -6.71 -21.53 -1.71
CA ASN A 6 -5.29 -21.54 -2.09
C ASN A 6 -4.63 -20.24 -1.66
N LYS A 7 -3.33 -20.31 -1.41
CA LYS A 7 -2.56 -19.11 -1.10
C LYS A 7 -1.96 -18.54 -2.38
N TRP A 8 -1.92 -17.22 -2.46
CA TRP A 8 -1.14 -16.55 -3.47
C TRP A 8 0.35 -16.92 -3.29
N ASN A 9 1.05 -17.10 -4.39
CA ASN A 9 2.46 -17.49 -4.38
C ASN A 9 3.41 -16.29 -4.37
N ASP A 10 2.98 -15.17 -3.82
CA ASP A 10 3.74 -13.93 -3.73
C ASP A 10 4.42 -13.72 -2.36
N GLY A 11 4.33 -14.71 -1.47
CA GLY A 11 4.91 -14.63 -0.13
C GLY A 11 4.07 -13.85 0.88
N SER A 12 2.92 -13.30 0.49
CA SER A 12 2.06 -12.52 1.39
C SER A 12 1.32 -13.35 2.43
N GLY A 13 1.10 -14.64 2.14
CA GLY A 13 0.24 -15.49 2.95
C GLY A 13 -1.25 -15.29 2.70
N ASP A 14 -1.63 -14.38 1.81
CA ASP A 14 -3.02 -14.13 1.46
C ASP A 14 -3.63 -15.33 0.75
N SER A 15 -4.91 -15.60 1.03
CA SER A 15 -5.65 -16.70 0.44
C SER A 15 -6.62 -16.21 -0.61
N ILE A 16 -6.75 -16.97 -1.68
CA ILE A 16 -7.81 -16.82 -2.67
C ILE A 16 -8.80 -17.96 -2.49
N ASN A 17 -10.07 -17.65 -2.45
CA ASN A 17 -11.14 -18.63 -2.23
C ASN A 17 -12.03 -18.71 -3.47
N ILE A 18 -12.32 -19.95 -3.90
CA ILE A 18 -13.29 -20.21 -4.95
C ILE A 18 -14.49 -20.91 -4.31
N GLU A 19 -15.64 -20.25 -4.34
CA GLU A 19 -16.90 -20.81 -3.85
C GLU A 19 -17.55 -21.66 -4.94
N SER A 20 -18.14 -22.79 -4.54
CA SER A 20 -18.79 -23.73 -5.43
C SER A 20 -17.91 -24.19 -6.60
N PRO A 21 -16.72 -24.79 -6.31
CA PRO A 21 -15.75 -25.14 -7.34
C PRO A 21 -16.19 -26.33 -8.21
N SER A 22 -17.33 -26.94 -7.91
CA SER A 22 -17.90 -28.05 -8.64
C SER A 22 -19.33 -27.74 -9.03
N PHE A 23 -19.65 -27.77 -10.31
CA PHE A 23 -20.99 -27.42 -10.80
C PHE A 23 -21.31 -28.16 -12.10
N GLN A 24 -22.57 -28.09 -12.50
CA GLN A 24 -23.09 -28.66 -13.73
C GLN A 24 -23.84 -27.59 -14.52
N GLY A 25 -23.56 -27.52 -15.83
CA GLY A 25 -24.15 -26.52 -16.70
C GLY A 25 -23.48 -25.14 -16.55
N ASN A 26 -24.16 -24.10 -16.98
CA ASN A 26 -23.65 -22.71 -16.88
C ASN A 26 -23.92 -22.18 -15.47
N GLN A 27 -22.87 -21.71 -14.80
CA GLN A 27 -22.99 -21.21 -13.45
C GLN A 27 -21.93 -20.13 -13.19
N THR A 28 -22.29 -19.12 -12.42
CA THR A 28 -21.35 -18.12 -11.93
C THR A 28 -20.66 -18.65 -10.67
N VAL A 29 -19.34 -18.68 -10.69
CA VAL A 29 -18.53 -19.10 -9.56
C VAL A 29 -17.87 -17.88 -8.97
N LYS A 30 -18.00 -17.70 -7.65
CA LYS A 30 -17.47 -16.55 -6.94
C LYS A 30 -16.04 -16.80 -6.49
N ILE A 31 -15.16 -15.84 -6.77
CA ILE A 31 -13.75 -15.87 -6.37
C ILE A 31 -13.50 -14.71 -5.43
N LEU A 32 -12.92 -14.98 -4.27
CA LEU A 32 -12.68 -14.00 -3.21
C LEU A 32 -11.19 -13.92 -2.89
N SER A 33 -10.69 -12.70 -2.78
CA SER A 33 -9.32 -12.45 -2.34
C SER A 33 -9.28 -11.21 -1.46
N PRO A 34 -8.42 -11.17 -0.43
CA PRO A 34 -8.22 -9.95 0.33
C PRO A 34 -7.52 -8.88 -0.52
N VAL A 35 -7.53 -7.64 -0.02
CA VAL A 35 -6.82 -6.54 -0.66
C VAL A 35 -5.33 -6.89 -0.76
N GLN A 36 -4.77 -6.76 -1.95
CA GLN A 36 -3.32 -6.90 -2.12
C GLN A 36 -2.62 -5.68 -1.52
N LYS A 37 -1.62 -5.91 -0.68
CA LYS A 37 -0.79 -4.85 -0.10
C LYS A 37 0.53 -4.64 -0.85
N GLY A 38 0.83 -5.50 -1.81
CA GLY A 38 2.04 -5.42 -2.61
C GLY A 38 1.97 -4.38 -3.72
N THR A 39 3.12 -4.06 -4.28
CA THR A 39 3.29 -3.07 -5.33
C THR A 39 3.46 -3.67 -6.72
N SER A 40 3.25 -4.99 -6.85
CA SER A 40 3.29 -5.71 -8.11
C SER A 40 2.00 -6.49 -8.31
N LYS A 41 1.51 -6.52 -9.55
CA LYS A 41 0.36 -7.35 -9.92
C LYS A 41 0.67 -8.81 -9.60
N ARG A 42 -0.32 -9.53 -9.08
CA ARG A 42 -0.19 -10.97 -8.82
C ARG A 42 -1.20 -11.76 -9.65
N SER A 43 -0.83 -12.98 -9.99
CA SER A 43 -1.69 -13.85 -10.78
C SER A 43 -1.61 -15.29 -10.27
N MET A 44 -2.65 -16.05 -10.54
CA MET A 44 -2.73 -17.47 -10.21
C MET A 44 -3.58 -18.18 -11.26
N LYS A 45 -3.25 -19.43 -11.52
CA LYS A 45 -3.99 -20.27 -12.47
C LYS A 45 -4.69 -21.40 -11.73
N PHE A 46 -5.94 -21.61 -12.09
CA PHE A 46 -6.73 -22.74 -11.64
C PHE A 46 -7.10 -23.59 -12.85
N ILE A 47 -7.15 -24.90 -12.66
CA ILE A 47 -7.49 -25.86 -13.71
C ILE A 47 -8.85 -26.44 -13.39
N GLY A 48 -9.83 -26.20 -14.28
CA GLY A 48 -11.13 -26.84 -14.24
C GLY A 48 -11.11 -28.10 -15.10
N LYS A 49 -11.48 -29.23 -14.53
CA LYS A 49 -11.50 -30.51 -15.23
C LYS A 49 -12.92 -31.04 -15.33
N CYS A 50 -13.22 -31.69 -16.45
CA CYS A 50 -14.47 -32.43 -16.61
C CYS A 50 -14.42 -33.70 -15.75
N LYS A 51 -15.47 -33.93 -14.92
CA LYS A 51 -15.50 -35.12 -14.07
C LYS A 51 -15.59 -36.41 -14.85
N LYS A 52 -16.26 -36.40 -16.03
CA LYS A 52 -16.41 -37.58 -16.87
C LYS A 52 -15.16 -37.89 -17.69
N ASP A 53 -14.35 -36.87 -17.98
CA ASP A 53 -13.15 -37.01 -18.80
C ASP A 53 -12.14 -35.97 -18.36
N SER A 54 -11.21 -36.38 -17.51
CA SER A 54 -10.19 -35.49 -16.92
C SER A 54 -9.17 -34.96 -17.92
N SER A 55 -9.15 -35.49 -19.14
CA SER A 55 -8.31 -34.93 -20.22
C SER A 55 -8.87 -33.62 -20.76
N LYS A 56 -10.18 -33.37 -20.55
CA LYS A 56 -10.82 -32.12 -20.94
C LYS A 56 -10.77 -31.13 -19.78
N GLN A 57 -10.03 -30.07 -20.00
CA GLN A 57 -9.79 -29.06 -18.96
C GLN A 57 -9.74 -27.64 -19.54
N VAL A 58 -9.98 -26.69 -18.68
CA VAL A 58 -9.86 -25.26 -18.95
C VAL A 58 -9.00 -24.63 -17.88
N ILE A 59 -8.19 -23.65 -18.28
CA ILE A 59 -7.34 -22.91 -17.34
C ILE A 59 -8.00 -21.56 -17.09
N LEU A 60 -8.27 -21.27 -15.80
CA LEU A 60 -8.75 -19.97 -15.34
C LEU A 60 -7.56 -19.21 -14.77
N THR A 61 -7.26 -18.06 -15.35
CA THR A 61 -6.24 -17.15 -14.81
C THR A 61 -6.93 -16.07 -13.98
N VAL A 62 -6.53 -15.94 -12.72
CA VAL A 62 -7.01 -14.91 -11.82
C VAL A 62 -5.88 -13.93 -11.57
N GLU A 63 -6.13 -12.64 -11.77
CA GLU A 63 -5.16 -11.58 -11.57
C GLU A 63 -5.70 -10.57 -10.57
N GLN A 64 -4.79 -10.00 -9.79
CA GLN A 64 -5.12 -8.90 -8.89
C GLN A 64 -4.08 -7.78 -9.06
N GLU A 65 -4.58 -6.59 -9.33
CA GLU A 65 -3.74 -5.41 -9.51
C GLU A 65 -2.98 -5.06 -8.24
N ALA A 66 -1.84 -4.41 -8.42
CA ALA A 66 -1.05 -3.89 -7.32
C ALA A 66 -1.78 -2.78 -6.58
N SER A 67 -1.47 -2.62 -5.30
CA SER A 67 -1.90 -1.43 -4.58
C SER A 67 -1.10 -0.20 -5.01
N VAL A 68 -1.77 0.95 -5.03
CA VAL A 68 -1.16 2.24 -5.31
C VAL A 68 -0.98 2.98 -3.98
N TYR A 69 0.25 3.35 -3.68
CA TYR A 69 0.58 4.11 -2.49
C TYR A 69 0.83 5.57 -2.84
N THR A 70 0.27 6.45 -2.04
CA THR A 70 0.53 7.89 -2.12
C THR A 70 0.91 8.40 -0.75
N TYR A 71 1.66 9.51 -0.72
CA TYR A 71 2.24 10.02 0.51
C TYR A 71 2.02 11.52 0.62
N ASP A 72 1.68 11.98 1.83
CA ASP A 72 1.64 13.39 2.18
C ASP A 72 2.66 13.66 3.28
N LEU A 73 3.58 14.56 3.01
CA LEU A 73 4.53 15.04 4.00
C LEU A 73 4.06 16.41 4.49
N ILE A 74 3.70 16.49 5.77
CA ILE A 74 3.19 17.73 6.38
C ILE A 74 4.27 18.26 7.31
N LEU A 75 4.76 19.47 7.03
CA LEU A 75 5.73 20.16 7.85
C LEU A 75 5.01 21.15 8.77
N SER A 76 5.47 21.23 10.01
CA SER A 76 5.00 22.18 11.01
C SER A 76 6.18 22.82 11.70
N ARG A 77 5.98 24.00 12.20
CA ARG A 77 6.99 24.77 12.95
C ARG A 77 6.39 25.26 14.26
N ASP A 78 7.24 25.35 15.29
CA ASP A 78 6.83 25.86 16.60
C ASP A 78 6.72 27.39 16.63
N ASN A 79 7.47 28.08 15.76
CA ASN A 79 7.45 29.52 15.61
C ASN A 79 7.23 29.91 14.16
N THR A 80 6.31 30.84 13.91
CA THR A 80 6.08 31.40 12.57
C THR A 80 7.04 32.50 12.22
N GLU A 81 7.58 33.16 13.24
CA GLU A 81 8.53 34.27 13.11
C GLU A 81 9.66 34.10 14.11
N ILE A 82 10.86 34.47 13.68
CA ILE A 82 12.02 34.58 14.58
C ILE A 82 12.19 36.05 14.91
N ALA A 83 12.39 36.37 16.20
CA ALA A 83 12.49 37.73 16.65
C ALA A 83 13.66 38.45 15.96
N ALA A 84 13.55 39.77 15.80
CA ALA A 84 14.58 40.58 15.14
C ALA A 84 15.96 40.47 15.79
N LYS A 85 16.04 40.16 17.07
CA LYS A 85 17.28 39.95 17.82
C LYS A 85 17.86 38.53 17.66
N GLY A 86 17.27 37.71 16.79
CA GLY A 86 17.67 36.33 16.59
C GLY A 86 16.80 35.35 17.38
N GLY A 87 17.02 34.09 17.17
CA GLY A 87 16.26 33.02 17.82
C GLY A 87 16.25 31.76 16.99
N THR A 88 15.39 30.83 17.33
CA THR A 88 15.27 29.54 16.68
C THR A 88 13.83 29.16 16.36
N ALA A 89 13.64 28.36 15.32
CA ALA A 89 12.40 27.66 15.03
C ALA A 89 12.73 26.18 14.83
N ASN A 90 11.91 25.30 15.40
CA ASN A 90 12.03 23.87 15.22
C ASN A 90 10.97 23.40 14.23
N ILE A 91 11.39 22.53 13.32
CA ILE A 91 10.54 21.97 12.28
C ILE A 91 10.24 20.52 12.62
N THR A 92 8.96 20.16 12.58
CA THR A 92 8.49 18.79 12.74
C THR A 92 7.82 18.33 11.47
N ALA A 93 7.79 17.02 11.25
CA ALA A 93 7.17 16.45 10.07
C ALA A 93 6.33 15.24 10.41
N VAL A 94 5.22 15.10 9.71
CA VAL A 94 4.34 13.94 9.76
C VAL A 94 4.20 13.40 8.34
N LEU A 95 4.41 12.11 8.17
CA LEU A 95 4.21 11.40 6.91
C LEU A 95 2.92 10.60 6.99
N LYS A 96 1.98 10.91 6.11
CA LYS A 96 0.75 10.14 5.94
C LYS A 96 0.89 9.26 4.73
N THR A 97 0.60 7.96 4.90
CA THR A 97 0.65 6.97 3.83
C THR A 97 -0.78 6.54 3.49
N TYR A 98 -1.10 6.58 2.21
CA TYR A 98 -2.39 6.15 1.68
C TYR A 98 -2.19 4.95 0.78
N ARG A 99 -3.09 3.98 0.89
CA ARG A 99 -3.17 2.83 -0.02
C ARG A 99 -4.52 2.88 -0.74
N ASN A 100 -4.46 2.96 -2.07
CA ASN A 100 -5.66 3.07 -2.91
C ASN A 100 -6.61 4.19 -2.46
N GLY A 101 -6.04 5.33 -2.03
CA GLY A 101 -6.79 6.48 -1.56
C GLY A 101 -7.21 6.46 -0.09
N ASN A 102 -6.94 5.39 0.64
CA ASN A 102 -7.30 5.24 2.05
C ASN A 102 -6.09 5.40 2.96
N LEU A 103 -6.23 6.22 4.01
CA LEU A 103 -5.16 6.41 5.00
C LEU A 103 -4.87 5.10 5.72
N VAL A 104 -3.61 4.65 5.70
CA VAL A 104 -3.18 3.41 6.36
C VAL A 104 -2.16 3.64 7.47
N SER A 105 -1.44 4.75 7.45
CA SER A 105 -0.52 5.09 8.53
C SER A 105 -0.28 6.58 8.64
N THR A 106 0.08 7.02 9.85
CA THR A 106 0.52 8.38 10.15
C THR A 106 1.74 8.24 11.03
N ASP A 107 2.89 8.71 10.55
CA ASP A 107 4.17 8.52 11.22
C ASP A 107 4.85 9.86 11.47
N ASN A 108 5.43 10.02 12.67
CA ASN A 108 6.33 11.13 12.94
C ASN A 108 7.69 10.83 12.29
N VAL A 109 8.17 11.74 11.46
CA VAL A 109 9.43 11.57 10.74
C VAL A 109 10.32 12.78 10.98
N ILE A 110 11.61 12.60 10.78
CA ILE A 110 12.60 13.67 10.90
C ILE A 110 12.88 14.20 9.50
N PRO A 111 12.49 15.45 9.18
CA PRO A 111 12.75 16.01 7.87
C PRO A 111 14.22 16.36 7.69
N VAL A 112 14.71 16.27 6.47
CA VAL A 112 16.01 16.80 6.08
C VAL A 112 15.79 18.18 5.49
N LEU A 113 16.29 19.19 6.17
CA LEU A 113 16.14 20.58 5.75
C LEU A 113 17.31 21.00 4.88
N SER A 114 17.04 21.77 3.85
CA SER A 114 18.05 22.36 2.99
C SER A 114 17.65 23.80 2.66
N GLY A 115 18.66 24.58 2.38
CA GLY A 115 18.48 25.98 2.02
C GLY A 115 19.59 26.83 2.58
N SER A 116 19.69 28.05 2.09
CA SER A 116 20.66 29.02 2.57
C SER A 116 20.09 30.42 2.46
N ALA A 117 20.34 31.22 3.48
CA ALA A 117 20.04 32.65 3.49
C ALA A 117 21.00 33.32 4.42
N THR A 118 21.36 34.57 4.12
CA THR A 118 22.22 35.36 4.98
C THR A 118 21.54 35.58 6.33
N GLY A 119 22.25 35.29 7.42
CA GLY A 119 21.73 35.44 8.76
C GLY A 119 20.94 34.25 9.29
N PHE A 120 20.90 33.16 8.52
CA PHE A 120 20.21 31.94 8.95
C PHE A 120 21.13 30.72 8.85
N SER A 121 20.96 29.80 9.77
CA SER A 121 21.63 28.51 9.72
C SER A 121 20.61 27.37 10.01
N ILE A 122 20.91 26.20 9.45
CA ILE A 122 20.10 24.99 9.66
C ILE A 122 20.99 23.95 10.32
N SER A 123 20.48 23.39 11.43
CA SER A 123 21.12 22.26 12.12
C SER A 123 20.07 21.22 12.43
N GLY A 124 20.09 20.10 11.69
CA GLY A 124 19.05 19.09 11.81
C GLY A 124 17.68 19.66 11.46
N THR A 125 16.77 19.70 12.42
CA THR A 125 15.42 20.24 12.27
C THR A 125 15.27 21.66 12.83
N LYS A 126 16.37 22.27 13.25
CA LYS A 126 16.39 23.59 13.85
C LYS A 126 16.88 24.64 12.86
N VAL A 127 16.15 25.73 12.75
CA VAL A 127 16.52 26.93 12.00
C VAL A 127 16.85 28.02 12.99
N THR A 128 18.02 28.64 12.87
CA THR A 128 18.51 29.71 13.75
C THR A 128 18.73 30.96 12.94
N ALA A 129 18.24 32.08 13.45
CA ALA A 129 18.55 33.43 12.95
C ALA A 129 19.61 34.08 13.85
N SER A 130 20.62 34.62 13.23
CA SER A 130 21.70 35.34 13.95
C SER A 130 21.42 36.82 14.04
#